data_17420e1065090893929bfe8b8c190751
#
_entry.id   17420e1065090893929bfe8b8c190751
#
_cell.length_a   1.000
_cell.length_b   1.000
_cell.length_c   1.000
_cell.angle_alpha   90.00
_cell.angle_beta   90.00
_cell.angle_gamma   90.00
#
_symmetry.space_group_name_H-M   'P 1'
#
loop_
_entity.id
_entity.type
_entity.pdbx_description
1 polymer ?
#
loop_
_entity_poly.entity_id
_entity_poly.type
_entity_poly.pdbx_seq_one_letter_code
_entity_poly.pdbx_strand_id
1 'polypeptide(L)'
;RVLFRSDIAWGGNWFFLVKEHGETIAPENVTRLTQVTMLIRQALTEQDIKGEDQLEIDHIELFGPPTREDADSKNFVLCPGGAYDRSPCGTGTSAKVACLFADGKLSPGQQWRQESIVGSLFEATVELAGEQVIPVITGSAYVNAEATLLFDDDDPFQLGIRQ
;
A
#
# COMPACT_ATOMS: atom_id res chain seq x y z
N ARG A 1 21.52 -8.93 -12.99
CA ARG A 1 20.13 -8.72 -13.41
C ARG A 1 19.26 -9.46 -12.40
N VAL A 2 18.66 -8.75 -11.45
CA VAL A 2 17.72 -9.34 -10.51
C VAL A 2 16.38 -9.40 -11.23
N LEU A 3 15.85 -10.61 -11.41
CA LEU A 3 14.50 -10.81 -11.94
C LEU A 3 13.57 -10.90 -10.74
N PHE A 4 12.74 -9.89 -10.53
CA PHE A 4 11.66 -9.93 -9.55
C PHE A 4 10.44 -10.59 -10.19
N ARG A 5 9.73 -11.42 -9.40
CA ARG A 5 8.33 -11.71 -9.67
C ARG A 5 7.50 -10.60 -9.06
N SER A 6 6.72 -9.92 -9.88
CA SER A 6 5.92 -8.77 -9.47
C SER A 6 4.59 -8.77 -10.21
N ASP A 7 3.58 -8.17 -9.58
CA ASP A 7 2.28 -7.94 -10.15
C ASP A 7 2.06 -6.43 -10.28
N ILE A 8 1.35 -6.01 -11.34
CA ILE A 8 0.81 -4.66 -11.47
C ILE A 8 -0.69 -4.76 -11.24
N ALA A 9 -1.21 -4.03 -10.27
CA ALA A 9 -2.60 -4.13 -9.89
C ALA A 9 -3.20 -2.79 -9.49
N TRP A 10 -4.49 -2.63 -9.74
CA TRP A 10 -5.30 -1.50 -9.32
C TRP A 10 -6.05 -1.83 -8.03
N GLY A 11 -5.92 -0.98 -7.02
CA GLY A 11 -6.67 -1.08 -5.75
C GLY A 11 -7.28 0.26 -5.32
N GLY A 12 -7.41 1.21 -6.25
CA GLY A 12 -7.71 2.63 -6.03
C GLY A 12 -6.55 3.53 -6.43
N ASN A 13 -5.35 2.95 -6.52
CA ASN A 13 -4.12 3.47 -7.10
C ASN A 13 -3.44 2.33 -7.86
N TRP A 14 -2.50 2.63 -8.75
CA TRP A 14 -1.66 1.63 -9.38
C TRP A 14 -0.50 1.22 -8.47
N PHE A 15 -0.38 -0.08 -8.25
CA PHE A 15 0.65 -0.70 -7.43
C PHE A 15 1.58 -1.58 -8.24
N PHE A 16 2.87 -1.54 -7.91
CA PHE A 16 3.83 -2.56 -8.27
C PHE A 16 4.12 -3.40 -7.03
N LEU A 17 3.64 -4.64 -7.02
CA LEU A 17 3.65 -5.57 -5.89
C LEU A 17 4.83 -6.53 -6.03
N VAL A 18 5.76 -6.54 -5.06
CA VAL A 18 7.00 -7.32 -5.13
C VAL A 18 7.14 -8.24 -3.92
N LYS A 19 7.30 -9.53 -4.15
CA LYS A 19 7.52 -10.52 -3.09
C LYS A 19 8.99 -10.93 -2.96
N GLU A 20 9.69 -11.13 -4.08
CA GLU A 20 11.05 -11.68 -4.09
C GLU A 20 12.08 -10.56 -4.25
N HIS A 21 12.20 -9.68 -3.24
CA HIS A 21 13.07 -8.49 -3.27
C HIS A 21 14.37 -8.64 -2.45
N GLY A 22 14.50 -9.69 -1.63
CA GLY A 22 15.71 -9.97 -0.85
C GLY A 22 15.95 -9.07 0.37
N GLU A 23 15.04 -8.14 0.67
CA GLU A 23 15.14 -7.23 1.81
C GLU A 23 14.33 -7.75 3.01
N THR A 24 14.73 -7.41 4.22
CA THR A 24 13.95 -7.69 5.44
C THR A 24 13.02 -6.52 5.76
N ILE A 25 11.72 -6.80 5.86
CA ILE A 25 10.71 -5.79 6.19
C ILE A 25 10.66 -5.62 7.71
N ALA A 26 11.38 -4.61 8.21
CA ALA A 26 11.48 -4.27 9.62
C ALA A 26 11.66 -2.75 9.81
N PRO A 27 11.18 -2.17 10.93
CA PRO A 27 11.25 -0.73 11.15
C PRO A 27 12.67 -0.15 11.07
N GLU A 28 13.67 -0.89 11.52
CA GLU A 28 15.09 -0.50 11.45
C GLU A 28 15.62 -0.42 10.02
N ASN A 29 14.97 -1.06 9.06
CA ASN A 29 15.36 -1.11 7.65
C ASN A 29 14.60 -0.09 6.77
N VAL A 30 13.77 0.79 7.34
CA VAL A 30 12.92 1.74 6.59
C VAL A 30 13.73 2.55 5.57
N THR A 31 14.91 3.06 5.95
CA THR A 31 15.77 3.81 5.02
C THR A 31 16.17 2.97 3.82
N ARG A 32 16.57 1.72 4.04
CA ARG A 32 16.96 0.79 2.97
C ARG A 32 15.77 0.42 2.09
N LEU A 33 14.63 0.10 2.71
CA LEU A 33 13.39 -0.23 2.00
C LEU A 33 12.90 0.93 1.12
N THR A 34 12.98 2.16 1.63
CA THR A 34 12.67 3.37 0.87
C THR A 34 13.60 3.52 -0.34
N GLN A 35 14.91 3.34 -0.16
CA GLN A 35 15.87 3.41 -1.27
C GLN A 35 15.58 2.37 -2.36
N VAL A 36 15.33 1.12 -1.97
CA VAL A 36 15.03 0.04 -2.92
C VAL A 36 13.75 0.31 -3.69
N THR A 37 12.69 0.73 -2.99
CA THR A 37 11.40 1.02 -3.65
C THR A 37 11.48 2.25 -4.55
N MET A 38 12.26 3.28 -4.19
CA MET A 38 12.52 4.42 -5.08
C MET A 38 13.28 4.01 -6.35
N LEU A 39 14.25 3.11 -6.25
CA LEU A 39 14.97 2.58 -7.43
C LEU A 39 14.05 1.73 -8.31
N ILE A 40 13.14 0.96 -7.74
CA ILE A 40 12.11 0.22 -8.51
C ILE A 40 11.22 1.21 -9.25
N ARG A 41 10.70 2.24 -8.57
CA ARG A 41 9.85 3.26 -9.19
C ARG A 41 10.57 3.97 -10.33
N GLN A 42 11.82 4.37 -10.11
CA GLN A 42 12.65 4.97 -11.16
C GLN A 42 12.79 4.05 -12.37
N ALA A 43 13.07 2.75 -12.14
CA ALA A 43 13.20 1.78 -13.22
C ALA A 43 11.90 1.56 -14.00
N LEU A 44 10.74 1.61 -13.35
CA LEU A 44 9.43 1.57 -14.04
C LEU A 44 9.25 2.79 -14.94
N THR A 45 9.56 3.98 -14.45
CA THR A 45 9.49 5.23 -15.23
C THR A 45 10.46 5.21 -16.42
N GLU A 46 11.72 4.80 -16.23
CA GLU A 46 12.72 4.71 -17.29
C GLU A 46 12.36 3.69 -18.38
N GLN A 47 11.61 2.65 -18.05
CA GLN A 47 11.15 1.62 -18.96
C GLN A 47 9.74 1.87 -19.52
N ASP A 48 9.15 3.03 -19.18
CA ASP A 48 7.77 3.43 -19.56
C ASP A 48 6.71 2.37 -19.17
N ILE A 49 6.91 1.69 -18.03
CA ILE A 49 5.96 0.72 -17.51
C ILE A 49 4.87 1.45 -16.73
N LYS A 50 3.63 1.28 -17.15
CA LYS A 50 2.45 1.99 -16.65
C LYS A 50 1.29 1.04 -16.37
N GLY A 51 0.27 1.57 -15.71
CA GLY A 51 -1.03 0.92 -15.59
C GLY A 51 -1.79 0.86 -16.93
N GLU A 52 -2.94 0.20 -16.94
CA GLU A 52 -3.73 -0.05 -18.16
C GLU A 52 -4.15 1.26 -18.87
N ASP A 53 -4.49 2.30 -18.11
CA ASP A 53 -4.91 3.60 -18.64
C ASP A 53 -3.73 4.54 -18.96
N GLN A 54 -2.53 4.01 -19.11
CA GLN A 54 -1.30 4.79 -19.25
C GLN A 54 -0.99 5.67 -18.04
N LEU A 55 -1.62 5.39 -16.90
CA LEU A 55 -1.35 6.07 -15.65
C LEU A 55 -0.07 5.54 -15.01
N GLU A 56 0.62 6.43 -14.32
CA GLU A 56 1.85 6.10 -13.60
C GLU A 56 1.58 5.10 -12.47
N ILE A 57 2.51 4.16 -12.28
CA ILE A 57 2.52 3.29 -11.11
C ILE A 57 3.25 4.05 -10.01
N ASP A 58 2.49 4.68 -9.14
CA ASP A 58 2.97 5.64 -8.14
C ASP A 58 3.26 5.00 -6.76
N HIS A 59 2.77 3.77 -6.54
CA HIS A 59 3.00 3.00 -5.32
C HIS A 59 3.84 1.76 -5.59
N ILE A 60 4.84 1.53 -4.73
CA ILE A 60 5.66 0.30 -4.74
C ILE A 60 5.46 -0.40 -3.42
N GLU A 61 5.04 -1.65 -3.45
CA GLU A 61 4.76 -2.43 -2.26
C GLU A 61 5.61 -3.69 -2.20
N LEU A 62 6.37 -3.84 -1.12
CA LEU A 62 7.16 -5.02 -0.83
C LEU A 62 6.44 -5.90 0.18
N PHE A 63 6.48 -7.23 -0.03
CA PHE A 63 5.89 -8.22 0.86
C PHE A 63 6.92 -9.18 1.41
N GLY A 64 6.77 -9.51 2.70
CA GLY A 64 7.61 -10.47 3.38
C GLY A 64 6.82 -11.33 4.38
N PRO A 65 7.50 -12.23 5.07
CA PRO A 65 6.88 -13.01 6.15
C PRO A 65 6.40 -12.09 7.27
N PRO A 66 5.24 -12.39 7.88
CA PRO A 66 4.75 -11.63 9.01
C PRO A 66 5.63 -11.82 10.25
N THR A 67 5.61 -10.86 11.15
CA THR A 67 6.19 -10.98 12.50
C THR A 67 5.15 -11.29 13.55
N ARG A 68 3.87 -11.09 13.23
CA ARG A 68 2.72 -11.46 14.04
C ARG A 68 2.27 -12.88 13.71
N GLU A 69 1.88 -13.65 14.72
CA GLU A 69 1.33 -15.00 14.55
C GLU A 69 -0.07 -15.00 13.89
N ASP A 70 -0.79 -13.88 14.02
CA ASP A 70 -2.14 -13.70 13.48
C ASP A 70 -2.17 -12.97 12.12
N ALA A 71 -1.04 -12.85 11.43
CA ALA A 71 -0.95 -12.22 10.13
C ALA A 71 -0.47 -13.20 9.04
N ASP A 72 -0.92 -12.98 7.80
CA ASP A 72 -0.55 -13.80 6.64
C ASP A 72 0.67 -13.25 5.91
N SER A 73 0.90 -11.92 5.99
CA SER A 73 2.00 -11.23 5.33
C SER A 73 2.30 -9.92 6.04
N LYS A 74 3.53 -9.44 5.88
CA LYS A 74 3.96 -8.09 6.26
C LYS A 74 4.32 -7.29 5.03
N ASN A 75 4.07 -5.98 5.03
CA ASN A 75 4.40 -5.11 3.90
C ASN A 75 5.18 -3.86 4.29
N PHE A 76 5.79 -3.29 3.26
CA PHE A 76 6.32 -1.93 3.22
C PHE A 76 5.81 -1.26 1.96
N VAL A 77 5.20 -0.08 2.08
CA VAL A 77 4.59 0.64 0.96
C VAL A 77 5.26 1.99 0.79
N LEU A 78 5.85 2.23 -0.38
CA LEU A 78 6.29 3.57 -0.81
C LEU A 78 5.10 4.26 -1.47
N CYS A 79 4.74 5.43 -0.94
CA CYS A 79 3.70 6.31 -1.48
C CYS A 79 4.27 7.39 -2.42
N PRO A 80 3.41 8.11 -3.17
CA PRO A 80 3.82 9.31 -3.90
C PRO A 80 4.54 10.31 -3.00
N GLY A 81 5.52 11.04 -3.56
CA GLY A 81 6.34 11.99 -2.81
C GLY A 81 7.47 11.37 -1.98
N GLY A 82 7.60 10.02 -1.96
CA GLY A 82 8.69 9.33 -1.28
C GLY A 82 8.44 9.04 0.21
N ALA A 83 7.24 9.34 0.72
CA ALA A 83 6.83 8.88 2.04
C ALA A 83 6.50 7.37 2.03
N TYR A 84 6.62 6.71 3.18
CA TYR A 84 6.16 5.34 3.34
C TYR A 84 4.89 5.29 4.21
N ASP A 85 4.04 4.31 3.96
CA ASP A 85 2.84 4.09 4.76
C ASP A 85 3.18 3.36 6.07
N ARG A 86 2.66 3.85 7.19
CA ARG A 86 2.77 3.20 8.50
C ARG A 86 1.64 2.21 8.75
N SER A 87 0.52 2.36 8.02
CA SER A 87 -0.55 1.38 7.98
C SER A 87 -0.23 0.26 6.97
N PRO A 88 -1.01 -0.83 6.92
CA PRO A 88 -0.88 -1.83 5.86
C PRO A 88 -1.26 -1.32 4.47
N CYS A 89 -1.70 -0.08 4.31
CA CYS A 89 -2.23 0.54 3.09
C CYS A 89 -3.55 -0.11 2.60
N GLY A 90 -4.65 0.65 2.62
CA GLY A 90 -5.96 0.12 2.23
C GLY A 90 -6.04 -0.24 0.75
N THR A 91 -5.58 0.65 -0.13
CA THR A 91 -5.54 0.43 -1.59
C THR A 91 -4.51 -0.64 -1.97
N GLY A 92 -3.34 -0.69 -1.29
CA GLY A 92 -2.34 -1.75 -1.49
C GLY A 92 -2.87 -3.12 -1.07
N THR A 93 -3.48 -3.23 0.11
CA THR A 93 -4.13 -4.47 0.55
C THR A 93 -5.25 -4.88 -0.40
N SER A 94 -6.05 -3.93 -0.93
CA SER A 94 -7.07 -4.21 -1.95
C SER A 94 -6.47 -4.79 -3.23
N ALA A 95 -5.43 -4.19 -3.77
CA ALA A 95 -4.69 -4.70 -4.93
C ALA A 95 -4.14 -6.11 -4.65
N LYS A 96 -3.57 -6.34 -3.45
CA LYS A 96 -3.02 -7.63 -3.04
C LYS A 96 -4.05 -8.74 -3.00
N VAL A 97 -5.20 -8.53 -2.34
CA VAL A 97 -6.22 -9.58 -2.23
C VAL A 97 -6.90 -9.85 -3.57
N ALA A 98 -7.01 -8.85 -4.45
CA ALA A 98 -7.48 -9.05 -5.82
C ALA A 98 -6.52 -9.95 -6.63
N CYS A 99 -5.21 -9.75 -6.52
CA CYS A 99 -4.22 -10.64 -7.14
C CYS A 99 -4.29 -12.06 -6.55
N LEU A 100 -4.42 -12.20 -5.23
CA LEU A 100 -4.54 -13.50 -4.59
C LEU A 100 -5.80 -14.24 -5.03
N PHE A 101 -6.92 -13.53 -5.19
CA PHE A 101 -8.14 -14.09 -5.73
C PHE A 101 -7.97 -14.54 -7.20
N ALA A 102 -7.40 -13.70 -8.05
CA ALA A 102 -7.13 -14.03 -9.45
C ALA A 102 -6.22 -15.24 -9.61
N ASP A 103 -5.25 -15.42 -8.70
CA ASP A 103 -4.35 -16.57 -8.63
C ASP A 103 -5.01 -17.83 -8.05
N GLY A 104 -6.26 -17.76 -7.58
CA GLY A 104 -6.95 -18.86 -6.88
C GLY A 104 -6.39 -19.17 -5.49
N LYS A 105 -5.64 -18.25 -4.89
CA LYS A 105 -5.02 -18.37 -3.56
C LYS A 105 -5.88 -17.82 -2.43
N LEU A 106 -6.93 -17.08 -2.75
CA LEU A 106 -7.90 -16.53 -1.81
C LEU A 106 -9.31 -16.77 -2.35
N SER A 107 -10.19 -17.32 -1.52
CA SER A 107 -11.60 -17.54 -1.88
C SER A 107 -12.47 -16.36 -1.41
N PRO A 108 -13.63 -16.10 -2.05
CA PRO A 108 -14.58 -15.10 -1.57
C PRO A 108 -14.95 -15.36 -0.10
N GLY A 109 -14.95 -14.30 0.72
CA GLY A 109 -15.20 -14.36 2.16
C GLY A 109 -14.06 -14.94 3.01
N GLN A 110 -13.03 -15.49 2.39
CA GLN A 110 -11.82 -15.91 3.13
C GLN A 110 -11.07 -14.69 3.62
N GLN A 111 -10.66 -14.68 4.89
CA GLN A 111 -9.93 -13.59 5.51
C GLN A 111 -8.44 -13.66 5.15
N TRP A 112 -7.88 -12.52 4.81
CA TRP A 112 -6.46 -12.23 4.68
C TRP A 112 -6.06 -11.16 5.69
N ARG A 113 -4.95 -11.33 6.39
CA ARG A 113 -4.46 -10.41 7.41
C ARG A 113 -3.12 -9.83 7.00
N GLN A 114 -3.11 -8.54 6.72
CA GLN A 114 -1.92 -7.80 6.31
C GLN A 114 -1.33 -7.03 7.48
N GLU A 115 -0.09 -7.34 7.86
CA GLU A 115 0.70 -6.61 8.84
C GLU A 115 1.45 -5.46 8.15
N SER A 116 1.49 -4.28 8.79
CA SER A 116 2.28 -3.14 8.34
C SER A 116 3.71 -3.19 8.84
N ILE A 117 4.56 -2.28 8.33
CA ILE A 117 5.94 -2.10 8.80
C ILE A 117 6.04 -1.84 10.31
N VAL A 118 5.05 -1.21 10.93
CA VAL A 118 5.00 -0.90 12.37
C VAL A 118 4.19 -1.91 13.19
N GLY A 119 3.69 -3.01 12.56
CA GLY A 119 2.96 -4.07 13.25
C GLY A 119 1.46 -3.82 13.42
N SER A 120 0.86 -2.78 12.80
CA SER A 120 -0.60 -2.65 12.72
C SER A 120 -1.18 -3.66 11.75
N LEU A 121 -2.47 -3.99 11.89
CA LEU A 121 -3.11 -5.06 11.13
C LEU A 121 -4.33 -4.53 10.37
N PHE A 122 -4.46 -4.91 9.10
CA PHE A 122 -5.72 -4.86 8.35
C PHE A 122 -6.21 -6.28 8.09
N GLU A 123 -7.50 -6.46 8.18
CA GLU A 123 -8.20 -7.67 7.75
C GLU A 123 -8.89 -7.37 6.41
N ALA A 124 -8.73 -8.28 5.46
CA ALA A 124 -9.27 -8.13 4.13
C ALA A 124 -10.02 -9.37 3.70
N THR A 125 -11.11 -9.19 2.98
CA THR A 125 -11.84 -10.25 2.28
C THR A 125 -12.12 -9.80 0.85
N VAL A 126 -12.57 -10.73 0.01
CA VAL A 126 -13.05 -10.45 -1.34
C VAL A 126 -14.52 -10.83 -1.43
N GLU A 127 -15.33 -9.92 -1.94
CA GLU A 127 -16.70 -10.16 -2.36
C GLU A 127 -16.80 -10.12 -3.89
N LEU A 128 -17.84 -10.74 -4.45
CA LEU A 128 -18.13 -10.72 -5.88
C LEU A 128 -19.44 -9.99 -6.18
N ALA A 129 -19.38 -9.01 -7.06
CA ALA A 129 -20.57 -8.37 -7.64
C ALA A 129 -20.60 -8.65 -9.15
N GLY A 130 -21.23 -9.75 -9.54
CA GLY A 130 -21.15 -10.29 -10.89
C GLY A 130 -19.71 -10.76 -11.17
N GLU A 131 -19.06 -10.17 -12.18
CA GLU A 131 -17.66 -10.46 -12.52
C GLU A 131 -16.65 -9.54 -11.78
N GLN A 132 -17.16 -8.53 -11.05
CA GLN A 132 -16.28 -7.61 -10.33
C GLN A 132 -15.84 -8.17 -9.00
N VAL A 133 -14.54 -8.01 -8.73
CA VAL A 133 -13.91 -8.33 -7.46
C VAL A 133 -13.94 -7.08 -6.58
N ILE A 134 -14.56 -7.18 -5.40
CA ILE A 134 -14.70 -6.07 -4.44
C ILE A 134 -13.93 -6.44 -3.18
N PRO A 135 -12.74 -5.87 -2.95
CA PRO A 135 -12.03 -6.01 -1.69
C PRO A 135 -12.76 -5.26 -0.57
N VAL A 136 -12.90 -5.91 0.57
CA VAL A 136 -13.44 -5.33 1.80
C VAL A 136 -12.32 -5.29 2.83
N ILE A 137 -11.98 -4.08 3.31
CA ILE A 137 -10.86 -3.86 4.22
C ILE A 137 -11.39 -3.39 5.57
N THR A 138 -10.96 -4.04 6.64
CA THR A 138 -11.24 -3.66 8.03
C THR A 138 -9.94 -3.29 8.73
N GLY A 139 -9.94 -2.14 9.40
CA GLY A 139 -8.80 -1.64 10.18
C GLY A 139 -9.26 -0.94 11.45
N SER A 140 -8.29 -0.52 12.27
CA SER A 140 -8.53 0.22 13.50
C SER A 140 -7.88 1.60 13.45
N ALA A 141 -8.57 2.60 13.99
CA ALA A 141 -8.03 3.93 14.19
C ALA A 141 -8.26 4.37 15.64
N TYR A 142 -7.34 5.17 16.16
CA TYR A 142 -7.36 5.63 17.55
C TYR A 142 -7.31 7.15 17.59
N VAL A 143 -8.13 7.76 18.47
CA VAL A 143 -8.05 9.19 18.76
C VAL A 143 -6.75 9.43 19.52
N ASN A 144 -5.88 10.27 19.00
CA ASN A 144 -4.57 10.56 19.59
C ASN A 144 -4.42 12.04 20.02
N ALA A 145 -5.35 12.91 19.62
CA ALA A 145 -5.35 14.31 20.02
C ALA A 145 -6.73 14.93 19.86
N GLU A 146 -6.97 15.98 20.65
CA GLU A 146 -8.00 16.98 20.44
C GLU A 146 -7.32 18.34 20.27
N ALA A 147 -7.77 19.17 19.32
CA ALA A 147 -7.17 20.47 19.04
C ALA A 147 -8.26 21.52 18.78
N THR A 148 -7.99 22.75 19.23
CA THR A 148 -8.78 23.93 18.86
C THR A 148 -8.00 24.70 17.79
N LEU A 149 -8.63 24.93 16.64
CA LEU A 149 -8.07 25.80 15.58
C LEU A 149 -8.57 27.22 15.83
N LEU A 150 -7.66 28.17 15.85
CA LEU A 150 -7.96 29.60 15.94
C LEU A 150 -7.79 30.20 14.54
N PHE A 151 -8.84 30.85 14.08
CA PHE A 151 -8.84 31.58 12.82
C PHE A 151 -8.92 33.07 13.17
N ASP A 152 -7.93 33.84 12.75
CA ASP A 152 -7.91 35.28 12.93
C ASP A 152 -8.54 35.93 11.68
N ASP A 153 -9.50 36.82 11.89
CA ASP A 153 -10.20 37.50 10.78
C ASP A 153 -9.28 38.39 9.96
N ASP A 154 -8.17 38.84 10.55
CA ASP A 154 -7.16 39.65 9.88
C ASP A 154 -6.08 38.83 9.16
N ASP A 155 -6.10 37.47 9.28
CA ASP A 155 -5.17 36.58 8.58
C ASP A 155 -5.57 36.44 7.09
N PRO A 156 -4.77 36.92 6.13
CA PRO A 156 -5.06 36.81 4.72
C PRO A 156 -5.06 35.36 4.24
N PHE A 157 -4.53 34.40 5.02
CA PHE A 157 -4.48 32.97 4.72
C PHE A 157 -5.46 32.13 5.55
N GLN A 158 -6.39 32.75 6.30
CA GLN A 158 -7.36 32.09 7.17
C GLN A 158 -8.05 30.88 6.51
N LEU A 159 -8.40 30.98 5.23
CA LEU A 159 -9.05 29.95 4.44
C LEU A 159 -8.09 29.16 3.51
N GLY A 160 -6.80 29.24 3.79
CA GLY A 160 -5.76 28.65 2.96
C GLY A 160 -5.34 29.51 1.76
N ILE A 161 -4.36 29.02 1.01
CA ILE A 161 -3.89 29.71 -0.21
C ILE A 161 -4.88 29.41 -1.34
N ARG A 162 -5.58 30.43 -1.79
CA ARG A 162 -6.45 30.32 -2.97
C ARG A 162 -5.60 30.44 -4.22
N GLN A 163 -5.71 29.47 -5.10
CA GLN A 163 -5.13 29.50 -6.45
C GLN A 163 -6.03 30.25 -7.40
#